data_480c5c8aff9a52abde47ecffc74b8df9
#
_entry.id   480c5c8aff9a52abde47ecffc74b8df9
#
_cell.length_a   1.000
_cell.length_b   1.000
_cell.length_c   1.000
_cell.angle_alpha   90.00
_cell.angle_beta   90.00
_cell.angle_gamma   90.00
#
_symmetry.space_group_name_H-M   'P 1'
#
loop_
_entity.id
_entity.type
_entity.pdbx_description
1 polymer ?
#
loop_
_entity_poly.entity_id
_entity_poly.type
_entity_poly.pdbx_seq_one_letter_code
_entity_poly.pdbx_strand_id
1 'polypeptide(L)'
;MTRKERRASSRHTLAENLRTARSLFGWSQEELGFQCGLKRTYVGALERVEINLGIDNLDKLASGFGLPAHVLLMPPAQAYPDIYAAAGKRAGRR
;
A
#
# COMPACT_ATOMS: atom_id res chain seq x y z
N MET A 1 17.61 -1.83 24.28
CA MET A 1 16.87 -1.37 23.11
C MET A 1 15.54 -0.75 23.52
N THR A 2 15.28 0.45 23.04
CA THR A 2 14.03 1.13 23.36
C THR A 2 12.91 0.57 22.49
N ARG A 3 11.68 0.88 22.90
CA ARG A 3 10.51 0.47 22.14
C ARG A 3 10.53 1.00 20.72
N LYS A 4 11.03 2.22 20.55
CA LYS A 4 11.07 2.85 19.23
C LYS A 4 11.99 2.12 18.27
N GLU A 5 12.99 1.46 18.78
CA GLU A 5 13.97 0.79 17.95
C GLU A 5 13.56 -0.60 17.53
N ARG A 6 12.52 -1.13 18.17
CA ARG A 6 12.18 -2.53 17.98
C ARG A 6 11.30 -2.80 16.78
N ARG A 7 10.65 -1.79 16.25
CA ARG A 7 9.80 -2.01 15.09
C ARG A 7 9.47 -0.70 14.41
N ALA A 8 9.22 -0.80 13.14
CA ALA A 8 8.79 0.34 12.35
C ALA A 8 7.37 0.70 12.72
N SER A 9 7.01 1.94 12.54
CA SER A 9 5.63 2.37 12.74
C SER A 9 4.76 1.82 11.60
N SER A 10 3.46 1.74 11.87
CA SER A 10 2.51 1.30 10.86
C SER A 10 2.53 2.19 9.63
N ARG A 11 2.82 3.49 9.81
CA ARG A 11 2.89 4.39 8.65
C ARG A 11 4.05 4.04 7.74
N HIS A 12 5.20 3.68 8.30
CA HIS A 12 6.34 3.25 7.49
C HIS A 12 6.06 1.94 6.80
N THR A 13 5.46 1.01 7.52
CA THR A 13 5.08 -0.29 6.95
C THR A 13 4.12 -0.11 5.79
N LEU A 14 3.09 0.71 5.98
CA LEU A 14 2.13 1.00 4.93
C LEU A 14 2.82 1.60 3.72
N ALA A 15 3.68 2.60 3.93
CA ALA A 15 4.36 3.26 2.84
C ALA A 15 5.18 2.27 2.01
N GLU A 16 5.89 1.38 2.68
CA GLU A 16 6.68 0.37 1.99
C GLU A 16 5.79 -0.58 1.19
N ASN A 17 4.71 -1.05 1.81
CA ASN A 17 3.80 -1.96 1.13
C ASN A 17 3.10 -1.28 -0.06
N LEU A 18 2.78 0.01 0.06
CA LEU A 18 2.21 0.75 -1.06
C LEU A 18 3.17 0.82 -2.24
N ARG A 19 4.44 1.14 -1.96
CA ARG A 19 5.42 1.23 -3.04
C ARG A 19 5.64 -0.14 -3.69
N THR A 20 5.72 -1.19 -2.89
CA THR A 20 5.88 -2.54 -3.42
C THR A 20 4.69 -2.93 -4.29
N ALA A 21 3.48 -2.71 -3.79
CA ALA A 21 2.29 -3.05 -4.53
C ALA A 21 2.21 -2.26 -5.83
N ARG A 22 2.47 -0.96 -5.74
CA ARG A 22 2.43 -0.10 -6.91
C ARG A 22 3.41 -0.60 -7.97
N SER A 23 4.62 -0.94 -7.54
CA SER A 23 5.64 -1.44 -8.44
C SER A 23 5.21 -2.74 -9.11
N LEU A 24 4.68 -3.68 -8.32
CA LEU A 24 4.25 -4.97 -8.86
C LEU A 24 3.06 -4.84 -9.80
N PHE A 25 2.20 -3.86 -9.53
CA PHE A 25 1.04 -3.60 -10.40
C PHE A 25 1.42 -2.76 -11.62
N GLY A 26 2.63 -2.19 -11.64
CA GLY A 26 3.07 -1.36 -12.74
C GLY A 26 2.39 0.00 -12.75
N TRP A 27 2.00 0.51 -11.60
CA TRP A 27 1.27 1.77 -11.50
C TRP A 27 2.17 2.90 -11.03
N SER A 28 1.98 4.08 -11.64
CA SER A 28 2.54 5.31 -11.09
C SER A 28 1.73 5.73 -9.88
N GLN A 29 2.22 6.75 -9.15
CA GLN A 29 1.44 7.32 -8.06
C GLN A 29 0.11 7.87 -8.56
N GLU A 30 0.13 8.46 -9.75
CA GLU A 30 -1.08 9.00 -10.35
C GLU A 30 -2.06 7.88 -10.66
N GLU A 31 -1.58 6.78 -11.23
CA GLU A 31 -2.45 5.66 -11.55
C GLU A 31 -3.04 5.05 -10.29
N LEU A 32 -2.21 4.89 -9.24
CA LEU A 32 -2.73 4.38 -7.99
C LEU A 32 -3.84 5.27 -7.45
N GLY A 33 -3.61 6.58 -7.47
CA GLY A 33 -4.65 7.52 -7.03
C GLY A 33 -5.92 7.36 -7.83
N PHE A 34 -5.79 7.24 -9.15
CA PHE A 34 -6.96 7.05 -10.01
C PHE A 34 -7.71 5.76 -9.66
N GLN A 35 -6.99 4.66 -9.49
CA GLN A 35 -7.62 3.38 -9.18
C GLN A 35 -8.31 3.37 -7.82
N CYS A 36 -7.81 4.17 -6.89
CA CYS A 36 -8.34 4.16 -5.52
C CYS A 36 -9.24 5.34 -5.21
N GLY A 37 -9.40 6.27 -6.14
CA GLY A 37 -10.20 7.46 -5.87
C GLY A 37 -9.51 8.44 -4.95
N LEU A 38 -8.17 8.54 -5.03
CA LEU A 38 -7.37 9.43 -4.19
C LEU A 38 -6.52 10.32 -5.08
N LYS A 39 -6.20 11.51 -4.57
CA LYS A 39 -5.34 12.42 -5.32
C LYS A 39 -3.91 11.92 -5.33
N ARG A 40 -3.22 12.18 -6.43
CA ARG A 40 -1.81 11.80 -6.55
C ARG A 40 -0.96 12.39 -5.43
N THR A 41 -1.22 13.65 -5.06
CA THR A 41 -0.45 14.29 -3.99
C THR A 41 -0.64 13.60 -2.66
N TYR A 42 -1.85 13.09 -2.41
CA TYR A 42 -2.12 12.32 -1.19
C TYR A 42 -1.32 11.02 -1.19
N VAL A 43 -1.33 10.31 -2.32
CA VAL A 43 -0.56 9.06 -2.45
C VAL A 43 0.92 9.33 -2.20
N GLY A 44 1.46 10.39 -2.81
CA GLY A 44 2.85 10.75 -2.61
C GLY A 44 3.18 11.04 -1.16
N ALA A 45 2.30 11.78 -0.47
CA ALA A 45 2.52 12.10 0.93
C ALA A 45 2.48 10.85 1.81
N LEU A 46 1.60 9.90 1.49
CA LEU A 46 1.57 8.62 2.21
C LEU A 46 2.87 7.87 2.05
N GLU A 47 3.39 7.82 0.82
CA GLU A 47 4.62 7.07 0.55
C GLU A 47 5.85 7.71 1.17
N ARG A 48 5.79 9.01 1.42
CA ARG A 48 6.87 9.73 2.12
C ARG A 48 6.67 9.76 3.63
N VAL A 49 5.62 9.13 4.12
CA VAL A 49 5.30 9.05 5.54
C VAL A 49 5.07 10.44 6.14
N GLU A 50 4.43 11.30 5.37
CA GLU A 50 4.22 12.70 5.77
C GLU A 50 2.85 12.95 6.37
N ILE A 51 1.89 12.04 6.16
CA ILE A 51 0.53 12.25 6.65
C ILE A 51 0.00 10.97 7.26
N ASN A 52 -1.04 11.13 8.06
CA ASN A 52 -1.79 10.00 8.60
C ASN A 52 -2.79 9.51 7.59
N LEU A 53 -3.11 8.24 7.69
CA LEU A 53 -4.09 7.61 6.84
C LEU A 53 -5.34 7.29 7.65
N GLY A 54 -6.49 7.74 7.16
CA GLY A 54 -7.75 7.34 7.77
C GLY A 54 -8.19 5.96 7.30
N ILE A 55 -9.03 5.34 8.09
CA ILE A 55 -9.51 3.99 7.79
C ILE A 55 -10.22 3.90 6.44
N ASP A 56 -11.02 4.90 6.12
CA ASP A 56 -11.74 4.86 4.84
C ASP A 56 -10.79 4.90 3.66
N ASN A 57 -9.72 5.66 3.77
CA ASN A 57 -8.75 5.74 2.69
C ASN A 57 -7.91 4.47 2.62
N LEU A 58 -7.66 3.83 3.77
CA LEU A 58 -7.00 2.52 3.77
C LEU A 58 -7.86 1.52 2.99
N ASP A 59 -9.17 1.53 3.21
CA ASP A 59 -10.08 0.65 2.48
C ASP A 59 -10.04 0.94 0.98
N LYS A 60 -9.98 2.21 0.60
CA LYS A 60 -9.89 2.56 -0.82
C LYS A 60 -8.62 2.02 -1.45
N LEU A 61 -7.50 2.14 -0.75
CA LEU A 61 -6.24 1.62 -1.26
C LEU A 61 -6.28 0.10 -1.41
N ALA A 62 -6.73 -0.58 -0.37
CA ALA A 62 -6.81 -2.03 -0.39
C ALA A 62 -7.73 -2.50 -1.51
N SER A 63 -8.86 -1.84 -1.66
CA SER A 63 -9.82 -2.17 -2.70
C SER A 63 -9.23 -1.99 -4.09
N GLY A 64 -8.47 -0.92 -4.29
CA GLY A 64 -7.84 -0.69 -5.59
C GLY A 64 -6.86 -1.79 -5.97
N PHE A 65 -6.17 -2.36 -4.99
CA PHE A 65 -5.26 -3.48 -5.23
C PHE A 65 -5.96 -4.84 -5.19
N GLY A 66 -7.21 -4.89 -4.75
CA GLY A 66 -7.91 -6.16 -4.59
C GLY A 66 -7.41 -6.95 -3.40
N LEU A 67 -7.02 -6.25 -2.33
CA LEU A 67 -6.45 -6.86 -1.14
C LEU A 67 -7.33 -6.58 0.08
N PRO A 68 -7.29 -7.47 1.08
CA PRO A 68 -7.86 -7.10 2.38
C PRO A 68 -7.02 -5.97 2.99
N ALA A 69 -7.67 -5.06 3.70
CA ALA A 69 -6.99 -3.89 4.25
C ALA A 69 -5.81 -4.28 5.15
N HIS A 70 -5.96 -5.33 5.95
CA HIS A 70 -4.91 -5.70 6.90
C HIS A 70 -3.60 -6.08 6.23
N VAL A 71 -3.66 -6.55 4.98
CA VAL A 71 -2.43 -6.94 4.27
C VAL A 71 -1.50 -5.74 4.10
N LEU A 72 -2.07 -4.56 3.85
CA LEU A 72 -1.26 -3.36 3.68
C LEU A 72 -0.55 -2.94 4.96
N LEU A 73 -0.98 -3.46 6.09
CA LEU A 73 -0.38 -3.14 7.39
C LEU A 73 0.48 -4.26 7.93
N MET A 74 0.60 -5.36 7.21
CA MET A 74 1.45 -6.47 7.64
C MET A 74 2.91 -6.15 7.40
N PRO A 75 3.81 -6.74 8.19
CA PRO A 75 5.25 -6.59 7.89
C PRO A 75 5.50 -6.91 6.43
N PRO A 76 6.37 -6.15 5.75
CA PRO A 76 6.51 -6.30 4.30
C PRO A 76 6.81 -7.71 3.82
N ALA A 77 7.64 -8.46 4.55
CA ALA A 77 7.95 -9.82 4.14
C ALA A 77 6.71 -10.72 4.17
N GLN A 78 5.79 -10.45 5.09
CA GLN A 78 4.55 -11.22 5.20
C GLN A 78 3.50 -10.75 4.20
N ALA A 79 3.50 -9.45 3.89
CA ALA A 79 2.53 -8.90 2.95
C ALA A 79 2.88 -9.27 1.51
N TYR A 80 4.15 -9.44 1.21
CA TYR A 80 4.60 -9.59 -0.16
C TYR A 80 3.92 -10.72 -0.94
N PRO A 81 3.79 -11.94 -0.38
CA PRO A 81 3.14 -13.01 -1.15
C PRO A 81 1.71 -12.66 -1.57
N ASP A 82 0.96 -12.02 -0.68
CA ASP A 82 -0.42 -11.66 -1.00
C ASP A 82 -0.46 -10.55 -2.06
N ILE A 83 0.44 -9.58 -1.95
CA ILE A 83 0.52 -8.51 -2.92
C ILE A 83 0.93 -9.05 -4.29
N TYR A 84 1.91 -9.93 -4.30
CA TYR A 84 2.39 -10.53 -5.54
C TYR A 84 1.27 -11.32 -6.21
N ALA A 85 0.52 -12.10 -5.43
CA ALA A 85 -0.59 -12.88 -5.95
C ALA A 85 -1.68 -11.98 -6.53
N ALA A 86 -1.97 -10.87 -5.85
CA ALA A 86 -2.99 -9.93 -6.34
C ALA A 86 -2.55 -9.29 -7.66
N ALA A 87 -1.27 -8.95 -7.77
CA ALA A 87 -0.76 -8.34 -9.00
C ALA A 87 -0.82 -9.33 -10.16
N GLY A 88 -0.48 -10.59 -9.91
CA GLY A 88 -0.54 -11.62 -10.93
C GLY A 88 -1.96 -11.90 -11.40
N LYS A 89 -2.88 -11.90 -10.45
CA LYS A 89 -4.28 -12.10 -10.77
C LYS A 89 -4.82 -10.99 -11.67
N ARG A 90 -4.43 -9.75 -11.36
CA ARG A 90 -4.84 -8.61 -12.15
C ARG A 90 -4.28 -8.70 -13.57
N ALA A 91 -3.01 -9.05 -13.69
CA ALA A 91 -2.38 -9.19 -14.99
C ALA A 91 -3.03 -10.30 -15.80
N GLY A 92 -3.47 -11.36 -15.13
CA GLY A 92 -4.07 -12.51 -15.80
C GLY A 92 -5.49 -12.31 -16.28
N ARG A 93 -6.09 -11.18 -15.94
CA ARG A 93 -7.49 -10.94 -16.28
C ARG A 93 -7.70 -10.35 -17.66
N ARG A 94 -6.66 -10.19 -18.40
CA ARG A 94 -6.71 -9.52 -19.70
C ARG A 94 -7.48 -10.27 -20.77
#